data_104ea428e8777ebfa6a7c134b6b9aa3f
#
_entry.id   104ea428e8777ebfa6a7c134b6b9aa3f
#
_cell.length_a   1.000
_cell.length_b   1.000
_cell.length_c   1.000
_cell.angle_alpha   90.00
_cell.angle_beta   90.00
_cell.angle_gamma   90.00
#
_symmetry.space_group_name_H-M   'P 1'
#
loop_
_entity.id
_entity.type
_entity.pdbx_description
1 polymer ?
#
loop_
_entity_poly.entity_id
_entity_poly.type
_entity_poly.pdbx_seq_one_letter_code
_entity_poly.pdbx_strand_id
1 'polypeptide(L)'
;IIIPVYNRPEEVNELLESLLKSTYKENYEIVIVEDGSTVSSEEVVAKFSDKLNITYYFKENSGPGDSRNYGMHKAKGDYFIIFDSDCIIPENYLQEVEKELKSNYVDCFGGPDAALDSFSNIQKAINFAMTSTLTTGGIRGGSEKISKFQPRSFNMGISKKAFIDSKGFGNIHPGEDPDLSIRLWKLGYDTRLFSSAFVYHKRRIDWEKFSLQVSKFGKARPILNSWYPEYSKITFWFPTFFVIGLIASFVLIFALFDWALKLYFLYFLTIFIVSSVQNKNLLIGLLSVVAVWKQFFGYGFGFMTSYFKIHFLRQQPQIAFPELFFKVNTTINNFDKPKVVLDKEEKVNSIKAEKVIAEDRMPKIIGLTGGIGSGKTSVANYIQSKGIPVYISDLEAKKVMELPEVITEIESNFGESIITENRTLDREKLASIVFNDQDKLKLLNSIVHPAVKNNFERWVVKHKNYSYLVKEAAVLFESGSYKDCAAVITICAPIETRIERVIQRDKTTREKVQQRINNQLTEEQRIAKSQYVINNEDFEQTKIQIDNLLNSLKNIQ
;
A
#
# COMPACT_ATOMS: atom_id res chain seq x y z
N ILE A 1 17.08 -15.20 0.77
CA ILE A 1 15.75 -14.81 0.26
C ILE A 1 15.43 -13.42 0.77
N ILE A 2 14.99 -12.50 -0.11
CA ILE A 2 14.68 -11.10 0.22
C ILE A 2 13.19 -10.85 -0.01
N ILE A 3 12.49 -10.39 1.03
CA ILE A 3 11.03 -10.19 1.00
C ILE A 3 10.70 -8.76 1.48
N PRO A 4 10.40 -7.82 0.58
CA PRO A 4 9.86 -6.52 0.96
C PRO A 4 8.38 -6.65 1.35
N VAL A 5 7.97 -6.00 2.43
CA VAL A 5 6.60 -6.08 2.97
C VAL A 5 6.03 -4.69 3.22
N TYR A 6 4.76 -4.48 2.87
CA TYR A 6 4.02 -3.27 3.21
C TYR A 6 2.55 -3.58 3.46
N ASN A 7 2.11 -3.56 4.73
CA ASN A 7 0.72 -3.79 5.16
C ASN A 7 0.11 -5.13 4.69
N ARG A 8 0.85 -6.25 4.82
CA ARG A 8 0.44 -7.57 4.29
C ARG A 8 0.78 -8.75 5.21
N PRO A 9 0.38 -8.73 6.49
CA PRO A 9 0.72 -9.79 7.42
C PRO A 9 0.14 -11.16 7.03
N GLU A 10 -1.08 -11.21 6.44
CA GLU A 10 -1.69 -12.47 6.02
C GLU A 10 -0.92 -13.10 4.85
N GLU A 11 -0.54 -12.31 3.87
CA GLU A 11 0.25 -12.80 2.72
C GLU A 11 1.65 -13.25 3.16
N VAL A 12 2.28 -12.55 4.11
CA VAL A 12 3.55 -12.97 4.71
C VAL A 12 3.40 -14.31 5.41
N ASN A 13 2.30 -14.54 6.15
CA ASN A 13 2.04 -15.83 6.77
C ASN A 13 1.99 -16.98 5.74
N GLU A 14 1.23 -16.80 4.66
CA GLU A 14 1.10 -17.81 3.60
C GLU A 14 2.43 -18.06 2.86
N LEU A 15 3.21 -17.00 2.61
CA LEU A 15 4.54 -17.12 2.02
C LEU A 15 5.47 -17.93 2.92
N LEU A 16 5.53 -17.62 4.23
CA LEU A 16 6.38 -18.34 5.19
C LEU A 16 5.91 -19.78 5.40
N GLU A 17 4.61 -20.05 5.41
CA GLU A 17 4.07 -21.41 5.41
C GLU A 17 4.51 -22.21 4.18
N SER A 18 4.58 -21.58 3.02
CA SER A 18 5.05 -22.23 1.79
C SER A 18 6.56 -22.52 1.83
N LEU A 19 7.36 -21.57 2.33
CA LEU A 19 8.80 -21.76 2.53
C LEU A 19 9.12 -22.85 3.57
N LEU A 20 8.28 -22.98 4.59
CA LEU A 20 8.44 -24.06 5.60
C LEU A 20 8.26 -25.45 4.99
N LYS A 21 7.49 -25.59 3.91
CA LYS A 21 7.30 -26.85 3.16
C LYS A 21 8.43 -27.14 2.19
N SER A 22 9.40 -26.23 2.04
CA SER A 22 10.52 -26.43 1.12
C SER A 22 11.27 -27.71 1.41
N THR A 23 11.51 -28.50 0.36
CA THR A 23 12.28 -29.74 0.42
C THR A 23 13.79 -29.50 0.28
N TYR A 24 14.22 -28.26 0.10
CA TYR A 24 15.62 -27.86 0.00
C TYR A 24 16.36 -28.05 1.32
N LYS A 25 17.55 -28.66 1.26
CA LYS A 25 18.30 -29.09 2.46
C LYS A 25 19.50 -28.22 2.80
N GLU A 26 19.96 -27.42 1.84
CA GLU A 26 21.08 -26.51 2.07
C GLU A 26 20.63 -25.27 2.87
N ASN A 27 21.59 -24.65 3.56
CA ASN A 27 21.32 -23.49 4.39
C ASN A 27 21.02 -22.24 3.53
N TYR A 28 19.97 -21.55 3.88
CA TYR A 28 19.65 -20.21 3.36
C TYR A 28 19.07 -19.33 4.47
N GLU A 29 19.19 -18.02 4.28
CA GLU A 29 18.56 -17.03 5.16
C GLU A 29 17.37 -16.37 4.48
N ILE A 30 16.44 -15.90 5.28
CA ILE A 30 15.29 -15.12 4.85
C ILE A 30 15.41 -13.72 5.48
N VAL A 31 15.48 -12.69 4.65
CA VAL A 31 15.53 -11.30 5.09
C VAL A 31 14.21 -10.64 4.74
N ILE A 32 13.43 -10.31 5.75
CA ILE A 32 12.15 -9.61 5.61
C ILE A 32 12.37 -8.13 5.92
N VAL A 33 11.95 -7.26 5.01
CA VAL A 33 12.05 -5.81 5.16
C VAL A 33 10.66 -5.20 5.15
N GLU A 34 10.19 -4.81 6.32
CA GLU A 34 8.92 -4.11 6.51
C GLU A 34 9.11 -2.62 6.17
N ASP A 35 8.42 -2.14 5.14
CA ASP A 35 8.58 -0.83 4.53
C ASP A 35 7.60 0.21 5.11
N GLY A 36 7.70 0.48 6.41
CA GLY A 36 6.87 1.49 7.08
C GLY A 36 5.39 1.11 7.17
N SER A 37 5.10 -0.18 7.34
CA SER A 37 3.73 -0.68 7.48
C SER A 37 3.03 -0.14 8.71
N THR A 38 1.76 0.21 8.57
CA THR A 38 0.86 0.50 9.70
C THR A 38 0.33 -0.79 10.35
N VAL A 39 0.25 -1.88 9.58
CA VAL A 39 -0.05 -3.23 10.06
C VAL A 39 1.19 -4.07 9.87
N SER A 40 1.94 -4.28 10.95
CA SER A 40 3.22 -4.98 10.95
C SER A 40 3.04 -6.50 10.78
N SER A 41 4.00 -7.13 10.10
CA SER A 41 4.10 -8.59 10.00
C SER A 41 4.97 -9.21 11.11
N GLU A 42 5.45 -8.42 12.08
CA GLU A 42 6.38 -8.85 13.13
C GLU A 42 5.86 -10.06 13.92
N GLU A 43 4.58 -10.02 14.35
CA GLU A 43 3.96 -11.14 15.09
C GLU A 43 3.81 -12.39 14.23
N VAL A 44 3.57 -12.24 12.94
CA VAL A 44 3.51 -13.35 12.00
C VAL A 44 4.90 -13.97 11.85
N VAL A 45 5.93 -13.16 11.60
CA VAL A 45 7.32 -13.62 11.45
C VAL A 45 7.80 -14.35 12.68
N ALA A 46 7.44 -13.86 13.89
CA ALA A 46 7.81 -14.49 15.16
C ALA A 46 7.34 -15.96 15.30
N LYS A 47 6.23 -16.34 14.65
CA LYS A 47 5.71 -17.73 14.68
C LYS A 47 6.59 -18.71 13.91
N PHE A 48 7.44 -18.24 13.01
CA PHE A 48 8.29 -19.04 12.14
C PHE A 48 9.77 -18.99 12.52
N SER A 49 10.17 -18.12 13.45
CA SER A 49 11.57 -17.88 13.81
C SER A 49 12.28 -19.13 14.37
N ASP A 50 11.55 -20.03 15.02
CA ASP A 50 12.09 -21.29 15.55
C ASP A 50 12.30 -22.36 14.46
N LYS A 51 11.74 -22.15 13.24
CA LYS A 51 11.70 -23.13 12.15
C LYS A 51 12.42 -22.68 10.90
N LEU A 52 12.55 -21.39 10.69
CA LEU A 52 13.19 -20.78 9.54
C LEU A 52 14.24 -19.76 10.01
N ASN A 53 15.36 -19.71 9.30
CA ASN A 53 16.41 -18.71 9.58
C ASN A 53 15.99 -17.33 9.04
N ILE A 54 15.23 -16.59 9.85
CA ILE A 54 14.63 -15.31 9.45
C ILE A 54 15.30 -14.15 10.19
N THR A 55 15.67 -13.11 9.45
CA THR A 55 16.04 -11.81 9.99
C THR A 55 14.99 -10.79 9.53
N TYR A 56 14.38 -10.09 10.48
CA TYR A 56 13.33 -9.09 10.23
C TYR A 56 13.85 -7.68 10.48
N TYR A 57 13.64 -6.80 9.51
CA TYR A 57 13.97 -5.38 9.59
C TYR A 57 12.73 -4.53 9.37
N PHE A 58 12.61 -3.46 10.13
CA PHE A 58 11.60 -2.44 9.94
C PHE A 58 12.27 -1.11 9.59
N LYS A 59 11.81 -0.43 8.53
CA LYS A 59 12.30 0.89 8.14
C LYS A 59 11.15 1.81 7.74
N GLU A 60 11.40 3.10 7.62
CA GLU A 60 10.45 4.05 7.05
C GLU A 60 10.15 3.72 5.59
N ASN A 61 8.90 4.03 5.15
CA ASN A 61 8.46 3.73 3.79
C ASN A 61 9.29 4.52 2.76
N SER A 62 10.00 3.81 1.91
CA SER A 62 10.79 4.35 0.80
C SER A 62 10.55 3.60 -0.52
N GLY A 63 9.60 2.68 -0.50
CA GLY A 63 9.15 1.93 -1.66
C GLY A 63 9.83 0.57 -1.84
N PRO A 64 9.22 -0.29 -2.69
CA PRO A 64 9.61 -1.69 -2.79
C PRO A 64 11.04 -1.87 -3.36
N GLY A 65 11.47 -1.02 -4.28
CA GLY A 65 12.83 -1.09 -4.84
C GLY A 65 13.90 -0.84 -3.79
N ASP A 66 13.74 0.20 -2.97
CA ASP A 66 14.65 0.52 -1.88
C ASP A 66 14.64 -0.54 -0.78
N SER A 67 13.47 -1.10 -0.47
CA SER A 67 13.35 -2.18 0.52
C SER A 67 14.05 -3.46 0.07
N ARG A 68 14.00 -3.80 -1.23
CA ARG A 68 14.79 -4.90 -1.80
C ARG A 68 16.28 -4.61 -1.71
N ASN A 69 16.72 -3.39 -2.06
CA ASN A 69 18.12 -2.96 -1.94
C ASN A 69 18.60 -3.07 -0.49
N TYR A 70 17.81 -2.56 0.45
CA TYR A 70 18.11 -2.62 1.87
C TYR A 70 18.30 -4.09 2.33
N GLY A 71 17.36 -4.97 1.99
CA GLY A 71 17.44 -6.39 2.33
C GLY A 71 18.68 -7.07 1.74
N MET A 72 19.03 -6.82 0.48
CA MET A 72 20.23 -7.36 -0.16
C MET A 72 21.53 -6.84 0.46
N HIS A 73 21.56 -5.58 0.93
CA HIS A 73 22.71 -5.06 1.69
C HIS A 73 22.87 -5.70 3.07
N LYS A 74 21.79 -6.10 3.72
CA LYS A 74 21.80 -6.76 5.03
C LYS A 74 22.05 -8.25 4.96
N ALA A 75 21.73 -8.87 3.84
CA ALA A 75 21.90 -10.30 3.63
C ALA A 75 23.39 -10.71 3.60
N LYS A 76 23.66 -11.90 4.13
CA LYS A 76 25.00 -12.50 4.19
C LYS A 76 25.33 -13.31 2.94
N GLY A 77 24.32 -13.82 2.24
CA GLY A 77 24.46 -14.64 1.05
C GLY A 77 25.10 -13.91 -0.14
N ASP A 78 25.55 -14.66 -1.13
CA ASP A 78 26.20 -14.15 -2.34
C ASP A 78 25.30 -14.20 -3.57
N TYR A 79 24.15 -14.84 -3.46
CA TYR A 79 23.10 -14.88 -4.46
C TYR A 79 21.75 -14.63 -3.81
N PHE A 80 21.04 -13.59 -4.23
CA PHE A 80 19.78 -13.16 -3.64
C PHE A 80 18.61 -13.66 -4.47
N ILE A 81 17.61 -14.23 -3.83
CA ILE A 81 16.32 -14.57 -4.43
C ILE A 81 15.27 -13.63 -3.85
N ILE A 82 14.57 -12.91 -4.70
CA ILE A 82 13.61 -11.88 -4.32
C ILE A 82 12.20 -12.43 -4.57
N PHE A 83 11.33 -12.32 -3.56
CA PHE A 83 9.90 -12.59 -3.68
C PHE A 83 9.08 -11.39 -3.22
N ASP A 84 7.99 -11.11 -3.90
CA ASP A 84 6.96 -10.23 -3.32
C ASP A 84 6.18 -10.99 -2.23
N SER A 85 5.69 -10.27 -1.22
CA SER A 85 5.01 -10.87 -0.06
C SER A 85 3.74 -11.65 -0.39
N ASP A 86 3.14 -11.42 -1.58
CA ASP A 86 1.94 -12.09 -2.08
C ASP A 86 2.23 -13.31 -2.98
N CYS A 87 3.43 -13.90 -2.84
CA CYS A 87 3.81 -15.13 -3.53
C CYS A 87 3.63 -16.36 -2.62
N ILE A 88 3.30 -17.50 -3.24
CA ILE A 88 3.34 -18.83 -2.63
C ILE A 88 4.37 -19.65 -3.39
N ILE A 89 5.33 -20.23 -2.66
CA ILE A 89 6.52 -20.84 -3.24
C ILE A 89 6.32 -22.36 -3.32
N PRO A 90 6.51 -23.01 -4.48
CA PRO A 90 6.51 -24.47 -4.61
C PRO A 90 7.59 -25.12 -3.75
N GLU A 91 7.31 -26.29 -3.21
CA GLU A 91 8.21 -27.02 -2.29
C GLU A 91 9.59 -27.32 -2.88
N ASN A 92 9.69 -27.52 -4.19
CA ASN A 92 10.93 -27.82 -4.94
C ASN A 92 11.58 -26.60 -5.59
N TYR A 93 11.08 -25.38 -5.34
CA TYR A 93 11.54 -24.17 -6.03
C TYR A 93 13.06 -23.97 -5.91
N LEU A 94 13.60 -24.03 -4.70
CA LEU A 94 15.03 -23.79 -4.46
C LEU A 94 15.93 -24.86 -5.10
N GLN A 95 15.48 -26.14 -5.16
CA GLN A 95 16.20 -27.18 -5.89
C GLN A 95 16.25 -26.90 -7.39
N GLU A 96 15.13 -26.44 -7.98
CA GLU A 96 15.10 -26.10 -9.41
C GLU A 96 16.02 -24.93 -9.71
N VAL A 97 16.03 -23.88 -8.85
CA VAL A 97 16.96 -22.75 -8.98
C VAL A 97 18.41 -23.22 -8.90
N GLU A 98 18.76 -24.03 -7.90
CA GLU A 98 20.11 -24.55 -7.74
C GLU A 98 20.55 -25.39 -8.96
N LYS A 99 19.68 -26.25 -9.45
CA LYS A 99 19.93 -27.10 -10.62
C LYS A 99 20.21 -26.24 -11.86
N GLU A 100 19.41 -25.22 -12.12
CA GLU A 100 19.62 -24.29 -13.24
C GLU A 100 20.95 -23.53 -13.09
N LEU A 101 21.26 -23.01 -11.90
CA LEU A 101 22.51 -22.29 -11.64
C LEU A 101 23.74 -23.18 -11.77
N LYS A 102 23.66 -24.45 -11.31
CA LYS A 102 24.76 -25.41 -11.44
C LYS A 102 24.98 -25.86 -12.89
N SER A 103 23.90 -26.00 -13.68
CA SER A 103 23.99 -26.43 -15.07
C SER A 103 24.52 -25.32 -15.99
N ASN A 104 24.08 -24.09 -15.78
CA ASN A 104 24.44 -22.94 -16.59
C ASN A 104 24.24 -21.65 -15.79
N TYR A 105 25.29 -21.24 -15.08
CA TYR A 105 25.28 -20.06 -14.22
C TYR A 105 24.86 -18.78 -14.96
N VAL A 106 24.09 -17.94 -14.29
CA VAL A 106 23.74 -16.59 -14.74
C VAL A 106 23.65 -15.66 -13.54
N ASP A 107 24.08 -14.42 -13.70
CA ASP A 107 24.08 -13.43 -12.60
C ASP A 107 22.68 -12.88 -12.29
N CYS A 108 21.73 -12.99 -13.19
CA CYS A 108 20.36 -12.60 -12.92
C CYS A 108 19.37 -13.49 -13.69
N PHE A 109 18.39 -14.03 -12.97
CA PHE A 109 17.29 -14.79 -13.57
C PHE A 109 15.94 -14.27 -13.11
N GLY A 110 14.90 -14.64 -13.83
CA GLY A 110 13.52 -14.53 -13.37
C GLY A 110 12.77 -15.83 -13.63
N GLY A 111 11.81 -16.14 -12.79
CA GLY A 111 10.89 -17.26 -12.99
C GLY A 111 9.49 -16.77 -13.39
N PRO A 112 8.68 -17.67 -14.03
CA PRO A 112 7.32 -17.35 -14.38
C PRO A 112 6.41 -17.29 -13.15
N ASP A 113 5.25 -16.66 -13.33
CA ASP A 113 4.16 -16.70 -12.36
C ASP A 113 3.02 -17.62 -12.83
N ALA A 114 2.40 -18.31 -11.90
CA ALA A 114 1.26 -19.19 -12.13
C ALA A 114 0.06 -18.77 -11.27
N ALA A 115 -1.12 -19.22 -11.65
CA ALA A 115 -2.34 -19.07 -10.84
C ALA A 115 -2.64 -20.38 -10.12
N LEU A 116 -3.01 -20.28 -8.84
CA LEU A 116 -3.56 -21.42 -8.08
C LEU A 116 -5.03 -21.66 -8.47
N ASP A 117 -5.47 -22.91 -8.35
CA ASP A 117 -6.88 -23.27 -8.56
C ASP A 117 -7.82 -22.58 -7.57
N SER A 118 -7.34 -22.25 -6.39
CA SER A 118 -8.08 -21.50 -5.36
C SER A 118 -8.27 -20.01 -5.67
N PHE A 119 -7.61 -19.47 -6.71
CA PHE A 119 -7.76 -18.06 -7.06
C PHE A 119 -9.18 -17.75 -7.56
N SER A 120 -9.67 -16.56 -7.20
CA SER A 120 -11.00 -16.10 -7.64
C SER A 120 -11.09 -15.96 -9.17
N ASN A 121 -12.31 -15.97 -9.71
CA ASN A 121 -12.53 -15.81 -11.14
C ASN A 121 -11.96 -14.51 -11.70
N ILE A 122 -11.98 -13.42 -10.90
CA ILE A 122 -11.38 -12.12 -11.27
C ILE A 122 -9.86 -12.25 -11.35
N GLN A 123 -9.23 -12.89 -10.36
CA GLN A 123 -7.78 -13.11 -10.36
C GLN A 123 -7.33 -13.96 -11.56
N LYS A 124 -8.07 -15.03 -11.89
CA LYS A 124 -7.78 -15.86 -13.07
C LYS A 124 -7.94 -15.08 -14.38
N ALA A 125 -8.97 -14.25 -14.48
CA ALA A 125 -9.20 -13.38 -15.65
C ALA A 125 -8.08 -12.33 -15.83
N ILE A 126 -7.66 -11.67 -14.75
CA ILE A 126 -6.55 -10.72 -14.76
C ILE A 126 -5.24 -11.44 -15.10
N ASN A 127 -5.02 -12.63 -14.53
CA ASN A 127 -3.86 -13.44 -14.87
C ASN A 127 -3.81 -13.74 -16.36
N PHE A 128 -4.92 -14.21 -16.95
CA PHE A 128 -5.02 -14.44 -18.39
C PHE A 128 -4.67 -13.17 -19.19
N ALA A 129 -5.25 -12.02 -18.85
CA ALA A 129 -4.97 -10.77 -19.54
C ALA A 129 -3.48 -10.38 -19.48
N MET A 130 -2.80 -10.67 -18.37
CA MET A 130 -1.41 -10.28 -18.16
C MET A 130 -0.37 -11.27 -18.68
N THR A 131 -0.75 -12.52 -18.96
CA THR A 131 0.20 -13.58 -19.35
C THR A 131 -0.03 -14.13 -20.74
N SER A 132 -1.25 -14.00 -21.30
CA SER A 132 -1.59 -14.53 -22.63
C SER A 132 -0.75 -13.89 -23.74
N THR A 133 -0.34 -14.71 -24.71
CA THR A 133 0.31 -14.24 -25.93
C THR A 133 -0.58 -13.32 -26.77
N LEU A 134 -1.90 -13.51 -26.72
CA LEU A 134 -2.88 -12.67 -27.41
C LEU A 134 -2.96 -11.23 -26.88
N THR A 135 -2.49 -10.99 -25.66
CA THR A 135 -2.61 -9.70 -24.97
C THR A 135 -1.27 -9.02 -24.73
N THR A 136 -0.22 -9.80 -24.45
CA THR A 136 1.11 -9.30 -24.10
C THR A 136 2.19 -9.66 -25.13
N GLY A 137 1.83 -10.38 -26.21
CA GLY A 137 2.79 -10.83 -27.21
C GLY A 137 3.84 -11.81 -26.67
N GLY A 138 3.53 -12.53 -25.57
CA GLY A 138 4.44 -13.50 -24.96
C GLY A 138 5.55 -12.90 -24.10
N ILE A 139 5.58 -11.58 -23.89
CA ILE A 139 6.62 -10.90 -23.08
C ILE A 139 6.66 -11.44 -21.64
N ARG A 140 5.56 -11.98 -21.13
CA ARG A 140 5.44 -12.56 -19.78
C ARG A 140 5.27 -14.09 -19.77
N GLY A 141 5.10 -14.71 -20.92
CA GLY A 141 4.72 -16.11 -21.04
C GLY A 141 5.84 -17.03 -21.52
N GLY A 142 6.99 -17.04 -20.87
CA GLY A 142 7.85 -18.22 -20.83
C GLY A 142 8.46 -18.74 -22.14
N SER A 143 8.85 -17.90 -23.08
CA SER A 143 9.66 -18.36 -24.21
C SER A 143 11.16 -18.29 -23.89
N GLU A 144 11.82 -19.43 -23.76
CA GLU A 144 13.27 -19.58 -23.52
C GLU A 144 14.16 -18.99 -24.63
N LYS A 145 13.59 -18.65 -25.81
CA LYS A 145 14.30 -18.13 -26.96
C LYS A 145 14.60 -16.63 -26.97
N ILE A 146 14.28 -15.92 -25.89
CA ILE A 146 14.50 -14.47 -25.80
C ILE A 146 15.91 -14.22 -25.24
N SER A 147 16.82 -13.75 -26.07
CA SER A 147 18.24 -13.47 -25.75
C SER A 147 18.44 -12.39 -24.65
N LYS A 148 17.41 -11.63 -24.30
CA LYS A 148 17.42 -10.61 -23.23
C LYS A 148 16.09 -10.66 -22.48
N PHE A 149 15.98 -11.57 -21.51
CA PHE A 149 14.81 -11.71 -20.66
C PHE A 149 14.79 -10.58 -19.63
N GLN A 150 13.63 -10.02 -19.33
CA GLN A 150 13.45 -9.03 -18.25
C GLN A 150 12.88 -9.70 -17.00
N PRO A 151 13.70 -10.07 -16.00
CA PRO A 151 13.25 -10.58 -14.72
C PRO A 151 12.27 -9.63 -14.04
N ARG A 152 11.37 -10.21 -13.23
CA ARG A 152 10.40 -9.46 -12.43
C ARG A 152 10.67 -9.71 -10.97
N SER A 153 10.66 -8.66 -10.18
CA SER A 153 11.03 -8.69 -8.77
C SER A 153 10.18 -9.60 -7.89
N PHE A 154 8.97 -9.97 -8.31
CA PHE A 154 8.17 -10.96 -7.59
C PHE A 154 8.77 -12.38 -7.61
N ASN A 155 9.67 -12.66 -8.55
CA ASN A 155 10.39 -13.93 -8.70
C ASN A 155 11.68 -13.68 -9.47
N MET A 156 12.70 -13.16 -8.80
CA MET A 156 13.97 -12.76 -9.39
C MET A 156 15.14 -13.27 -8.55
N GLY A 157 16.15 -13.83 -9.22
CA GLY A 157 17.45 -14.06 -8.60
C GLY A 157 18.50 -13.10 -9.14
N ILE A 158 19.42 -12.66 -8.29
CA ILE A 158 20.53 -11.77 -8.67
C ILE A 158 21.77 -12.06 -7.81
N SER A 159 22.95 -12.17 -8.46
CA SER A 159 24.22 -12.31 -7.74
C SER A 159 24.57 -11.03 -6.99
N LYS A 160 25.27 -11.15 -5.87
CA LYS A 160 25.75 -10.02 -5.08
C LYS A 160 26.61 -9.07 -5.92
N LYS A 161 27.44 -9.63 -6.81
CA LYS A 161 28.28 -8.86 -7.71
C LYS A 161 27.43 -8.01 -8.67
N ALA A 162 26.46 -8.61 -9.36
CA ALA A 162 25.56 -7.90 -10.28
C ALA A 162 24.70 -6.84 -9.55
N PHE A 163 24.27 -7.12 -8.31
CA PHE A 163 23.57 -6.16 -7.47
C PHE A 163 24.45 -4.93 -7.16
N ILE A 164 25.68 -5.14 -6.72
CA ILE A 164 26.62 -4.03 -6.37
C ILE A 164 26.96 -3.22 -7.61
N ASP A 165 27.35 -3.86 -8.72
CA ASP A 165 27.75 -3.20 -9.95
C ASP A 165 26.60 -2.39 -10.58
N SER A 166 25.36 -2.92 -10.52
CA SER A 166 24.16 -2.23 -11.02
C SER A 166 23.61 -1.17 -10.07
N LYS A 167 24.08 -1.11 -8.84
CA LYS A 167 23.52 -0.29 -7.74
C LYS A 167 22.06 -0.65 -7.38
N GLY A 168 21.64 -1.87 -7.66
CA GLY A 168 20.31 -2.38 -7.31
C GLY A 168 19.14 -1.70 -8.02
N PHE A 169 17.96 -1.71 -7.41
CA PHE A 169 16.73 -1.12 -7.95
C PHE A 169 16.75 0.41 -7.90
N GLY A 170 16.22 1.05 -8.95
CA GLY A 170 15.97 2.48 -8.98
C GLY A 170 14.72 2.90 -8.18
N ASN A 171 14.47 4.21 -8.09
CA ASN A 171 13.37 4.78 -7.33
C ASN A 171 12.05 4.91 -8.10
N ILE A 172 12.00 4.51 -9.36
CA ILE A 172 10.77 4.48 -10.16
C ILE A 172 9.93 3.24 -9.81
N HIS A 173 8.63 3.40 -9.54
CA HIS A 173 7.70 2.28 -9.32
C HIS A 173 6.29 2.60 -9.86
N PRO A 174 5.75 1.73 -10.74
CA PRO A 174 6.40 0.58 -11.37
C PRO A 174 7.41 1.01 -12.44
N GLY A 175 8.37 0.14 -12.70
CA GLY A 175 9.40 0.37 -13.72
C GLY A 175 10.80 0.01 -13.26
N GLU A 176 10.96 -0.28 -11.97
CA GLU A 176 12.23 -0.65 -11.34
C GLU A 176 12.84 -1.94 -11.92
N ASP A 177 12.01 -2.93 -12.29
CA ASP A 177 12.48 -4.19 -12.85
C ASP A 177 13.11 -4.03 -14.25
N PRO A 178 12.42 -3.39 -15.24
CA PRO A 178 13.03 -3.13 -16.52
C PRO A 178 14.20 -2.14 -16.44
N ASP A 179 14.19 -1.17 -15.54
CA ASP A 179 15.30 -0.27 -15.29
C ASP A 179 16.55 -1.06 -14.85
N LEU A 180 16.42 -1.91 -13.83
CA LEU A 180 17.50 -2.77 -13.35
C LEU A 180 18.00 -3.70 -14.47
N SER A 181 17.08 -4.36 -15.18
CA SER A 181 17.45 -5.29 -16.27
C SER A 181 18.27 -4.60 -17.36
N ILE A 182 17.89 -3.39 -17.77
CA ILE A 182 18.60 -2.63 -18.79
C ILE A 182 20.00 -2.22 -18.29
N ARG A 183 20.13 -1.79 -17.02
CA ARG A 183 21.43 -1.46 -16.43
C ARG A 183 22.36 -2.68 -16.35
N LEU A 184 21.82 -3.85 -15.99
CA LEU A 184 22.57 -5.10 -16.01
C LEU A 184 23.10 -5.42 -17.43
N TRP A 185 22.26 -5.30 -18.46
CA TRP A 185 22.70 -5.53 -19.84
C TRP A 185 23.75 -4.53 -20.31
N LYS A 186 23.68 -3.26 -19.91
CA LYS A 186 24.71 -2.24 -20.20
C LYS A 186 26.05 -2.54 -19.53
N LEU A 187 26.01 -3.23 -18.39
CA LEU A 187 27.20 -3.68 -17.65
C LEU A 187 27.75 -5.04 -18.19
N GLY A 188 27.10 -5.62 -19.20
CA GLY A 188 27.52 -6.89 -19.79
C GLY A 188 27.00 -8.14 -19.10
N TYR A 189 26.06 -8.01 -18.15
CA TYR A 189 25.41 -9.13 -17.50
C TYR A 189 24.29 -9.71 -18.37
N ASP A 190 24.19 -11.03 -18.40
CA ASP A 190 23.08 -11.73 -19.03
C ASP A 190 21.93 -11.94 -18.04
N THR A 191 20.72 -12.01 -18.58
CA THR A 191 19.51 -12.34 -17.81
C THR A 191 18.80 -13.52 -18.46
N ARG A 192 18.27 -14.46 -17.66
CA ARG A 192 17.65 -15.67 -18.17
C ARG A 192 16.32 -15.96 -17.51
N LEU A 193 15.43 -16.66 -18.22
CA LEU A 193 14.23 -17.27 -17.68
C LEU A 193 14.56 -18.67 -17.15
N PHE A 194 14.22 -18.94 -15.90
CA PHE A 194 14.21 -20.27 -15.30
C PHE A 194 12.77 -20.79 -15.30
N SER A 195 12.38 -21.53 -16.32
CA SER A 195 10.99 -21.95 -16.53
C SER A 195 10.48 -22.88 -15.43
N SER A 196 11.39 -23.68 -14.83
CA SER A 196 11.08 -24.61 -13.72
C SER A 196 10.92 -23.90 -12.37
N ALA A 197 11.52 -22.71 -12.20
CA ALA A 197 11.46 -21.93 -10.98
C ALA A 197 10.27 -20.97 -10.96
N PHE A 198 9.05 -21.49 -11.03
CA PHE A 198 7.83 -20.68 -11.00
C PHE A 198 7.34 -20.43 -9.56
N VAL A 199 6.55 -19.36 -9.38
CA VAL A 199 5.83 -19.06 -8.14
C VAL A 199 4.34 -18.86 -8.41
N TYR A 200 3.50 -19.12 -7.41
CA TYR A 200 2.09 -18.73 -7.47
C TYR A 200 1.96 -17.30 -6.96
N HIS A 201 1.62 -16.36 -7.85
CA HIS A 201 1.55 -14.95 -7.51
C HIS A 201 0.09 -14.48 -7.44
N LYS A 202 -0.34 -14.03 -6.26
CA LYS A 202 -1.71 -13.52 -6.05
C LYS A 202 -1.92 -12.24 -6.83
N ARG A 203 -2.83 -12.27 -7.81
CA ARG A 203 -3.22 -11.09 -8.58
C ARG A 203 -4.16 -10.19 -7.78
N ARG A 204 -4.26 -8.92 -8.20
CA ARG A 204 -5.24 -7.99 -7.64
C ARG A 204 -6.65 -8.58 -7.72
N ILE A 205 -7.45 -8.37 -6.68
CA ILE A 205 -8.80 -8.92 -6.56
C ILE A 205 -9.89 -7.96 -7.03
N ASP A 206 -9.56 -6.67 -7.25
CA ASP A 206 -10.51 -5.65 -7.67
C ASP A 206 -10.08 -4.94 -8.97
N TRP A 207 -11.09 -4.45 -9.68
CA TRP A 207 -10.93 -3.82 -10.98
C TRP A 207 -10.30 -2.43 -10.91
N GLU A 208 -10.44 -1.70 -9.80
CA GLU A 208 -9.89 -0.35 -9.65
C GLU A 208 -8.37 -0.42 -9.46
N LYS A 209 -7.93 -1.29 -8.54
CA LYS A 209 -6.49 -1.52 -8.31
C LYS A 209 -5.81 -2.04 -9.57
N PHE A 210 -6.47 -2.94 -10.32
CA PHE A 210 -5.93 -3.42 -11.59
C PHE A 210 -5.82 -2.29 -12.62
N SER A 211 -6.88 -1.47 -12.79
CA SER A 211 -6.88 -0.33 -13.72
C SER A 211 -5.79 0.68 -13.39
N LEU A 212 -5.62 1.00 -12.08
CA LEU A 212 -4.55 1.88 -11.61
C LEU A 212 -3.16 1.31 -11.92
N GLN A 213 -2.96 0.01 -11.68
CA GLN A 213 -1.71 -0.68 -11.93
C GLN A 213 -1.31 -0.61 -13.42
N VAL A 214 -2.23 -0.95 -14.32
CA VAL A 214 -1.94 -0.94 -15.77
C VAL A 214 -1.73 0.47 -16.31
N SER A 215 -2.43 1.47 -15.76
CA SER A 215 -2.21 2.88 -16.09
C SER A 215 -0.80 3.34 -15.67
N LYS A 216 -0.35 2.97 -14.47
CA LYS A 216 1.02 3.25 -14.02
C LYS A 216 2.06 2.58 -14.90
N PHE A 217 1.85 1.32 -15.35
CA PHE A 217 2.73 0.67 -16.32
C PHE A 217 2.81 1.43 -17.65
N GLY A 218 1.67 1.93 -18.13
CA GLY A 218 1.62 2.78 -19.33
C GLY A 218 2.42 4.06 -19.14
N LYS A 219 2.25 4.76 -18.01
CA LYS A 219 2.99 6.00 -17.71
C LYS A 219 4.50 5.78 -17.57
N ALA A 220 4.93 4.69 -16.95
CA ALA A 220 6.34 4.39 -16.71
C ALA A 220 7.11 4.09 -18.01
N ARG A 221 6.46 3.52 -19.02
CA ARG A 221 7.16 3.06 -20.24
C ARG A 221 7.80 4.19 -21.06
N PRO A 222 7.13 5.33 -21.37
CA PRO A 222 7.78 6.44 -22.07
C PRO A 222 8.93 7.06 -21.27
N ILE A 223 8.86 7.04 -19.94
CA ILE A 223 9.96 7.48 -19.07
C ILE A 223 11.19 6.58 -19.28
N LEU A 224 11.01 5.26 -19.20
CA LEU A 224 12.09 4.30 -19.45
C LEU A 224 12.64 4.42 -20.87
N ASN A 225 11.76 4.63 -21.87
CA ASN A 225 12.18 4.84 -23.25
C ASN A 225 13.02 6.13 -23.42
N SER A 226 12.74 7.17 -22.62
CA SER A 226 13.54 8.40 -22.64
C SER A 226 14.91 8.22 -21.98
N TRP A 227 15.01 7.36 -20.94
CA TRP A 227 16.28 7.04 -20.30
C TRP A 227 17.13 6.05 -21.10
N TYR A 228 16.46 5.16 -21.85
CA TYR A 228 17.09 4.05 -22.58
C TYR A 228 16.50 3.92 -24.00
N PRO A 229 16.74 4.90 -24.91
CA PRO A 229 16.15 4.91 -26.24
C PRO A 229 16.47 3.65 -27.06
N GLU A 230 17.68 3.09 -26.89
CA GLU A 230 18.16 1.89 -27.60
C GLU A 230 17.41 0.60 -27.22
N TYR A 231 16.67 0.61 -26.08
CA TYR A 231 15.82 -0.51 -25.65
C TYR A 231 14.33 -0.25 -25.90
N SER A 232 13.98 0.85 -26.56
CA SER A 232 12.61 1.14 -26.95
C SER A 232 12.16 0.18 -28.06
N LYS A 233 10.94 -0.36 -27.92
CA LYS A 233 10.33 -1.26 -28.91
C LYS A 233 9.00 -0.68 -29.39
N ILE A 234 8.74 -0.80 -30.69
CA ILE A 234 7.46 -0.38 -31.28
C ILE A 234 6.28 -1.12 -30.67
N THR A 235 6.48 -2.35 -30.19
CA THR A 235 5.44 -3.14 -29.51
C THR A 235 4.90 -2.51 -28.24
N PHE A 236 5.64 -1.59 -27.61
CA PHE A 236 5.14 -0.84 -26.44
C PHE A 236 4.03 0.14 -26.80
N TRP A 237 3.91 0.51 -28.08
CA TRP A 237 2.84 1.36 -28.60
C TRP A 237 1.56 0.57 -28.90
N PHE A 238 1.62 -0.76 -28.95
CA PHE A 238 0.49 -1.59 -29.38
C PHE A 238 -0.81 -1.29 -28.62
N PRO A 239 -0.86 -1.21 -27.27
CA PRO A 239 -2.10 -0.88 -26.58
C PRO A 239 -2.62 0.52 -26.93
N THR A 240 -1.72 1.47 -27.16
CA THR A 240 -2.07 2.84 -27.59
C THR A 240 -2.70 2.83 -28.99
N PHE A 241 -2.06 2.18 -29.95
CA PHE A 241 -2.60 2.06 -31.31
C PHE A 241 -3.90 1.27 -31.32
N PHE A 242 -4.03 0.23 -30.49
CA PHE A 242 -5.26 -0.52 -30.33
C PHE A 242 -6.41 0.38 -29.88
N VAL A 243 -6.19 1.22 -28.88
CA VAL A 243 -7.23 2.15 -28.38
C VAL A 243 -7.58 3.20 -29.42
N ILE A 244 -6.58 3.82 -30.06
CA ILE A 244 -6.80 4.81 -31.13
C ILE A 244 -7.58 4.18 -32.28
N GLY A 245 -7.17 2.99 -32.74
CA GLY A 245 -7.85 2.27 -33.81
C GLY A 245 -9.27 1.87 -33.48
N LEU A 246 -9.55 1.47 -32.23
CA LEU A 246 -10.91 1.17 -31.78
C LEU A 246 -11.78 2.44 -31.79
N ILE A 247 -11.29 3.57 -31.28
CA ILE A 247 -12.01 4.84 -31.32
C ILE A 247 -12.28 5.24 -32.77
N ALA A 248 -11.25 5.15 -33.64
CA ALA A 248 -11.40 5.45 -35.06
C ALA A 248 -12.42 4.52 -35.75
N SER A 249 -12.48 3.24 -35.38
CA SER A 249 -13.43 2.29 -35.96
C SER A 249 -14.91 2.67 -35.67
N PHE A 250 -15.18 3.27 -34.50
CA PHE A 250 -16.50 3.82 -34.21
C PHE A 250 -16.85 5.04 -35.09
N VAL A 251 -15.86 5.88 -35.40
CA VAL A 251 -16.06 7.02 -36.30
C VAL A 251 -16.27 6.54 -37.76
N LEU A 252 -15.54 5.51 -38.18
CA LEU A 252 -15.64 4.92 -39.53
C LEU A 252 -16.99 4.27 -39.83
N ILE A 253 -17.78 3.90 -38.83
CA ILE A 253 -19.15 3.42 -39.06
C ILE A 253 -19.99 4.46 -39.79
N PHE A 254 -19.85 5.73 -39.48
CA PHE A 254 -20.56 6.82 -40.14
C PHE A 254 -20.18 7.00 -41.62
N ALA A 255 -19.00 6.47 -42.01
CA ALA A 255 -18.52 6.41 -43.39
C ALA A 255 -18.81 5.05 -44.06
N LEU A 256 -19.71 4.23 -43.51
CA LEU A 256 -20.08 2.87 -43.96
C LEU A 256 -18.93 1.83 -43.94
N PHE A 257 -17.87 2.07 -43.17
CA PHE A 257 -16.76 1.14 -42.97
C PHE A 257 -16.89 0.43 -41.60
N ASP A 258 -17.72 -0.61 -41.55
CA ASP A 258 -17.97 -1.36 -40.29
C ASP A 258 -17.00 -2.55 -40.08
N TRP A 259 -16.24 -2.93 -41.09
CA TRP A 259 -15.33 -4.07 -41.04
C TRP A 259 -14.27 -3.96 -39.93
N ALA A 260 -13.80 -2.75 -39.65
CA ALA A 260 -12.81 -2.51 -38.59
C ALA A 260 -13.36 -2.90 -37.21
N LEU A 261 -14.60 -2.49 -36.91
CA LEU A 261 -15.28 -2.86 -35.66
C LEU A 261 -15.54 -4.37 -35.56
N LYS A 262 -15.86 -5.03 -36.69
CA LYS A 262 -16.00 -6.50 -36.76
C LYS A 262 -14.70 -7.22 -36.38
N LEU A 263 -13.52 -6.68 -36.76
CA LEU A 263 -12.23 -7.23 -36.35
C LEU A 263 -12.00 -7.11 -34.84
N TYR A 264 -12.36 -5.98 -34.22
CA TYR A 264 -12.29 -5.84 -32.75
C TYR A 264 -13.26 -6.82 -32.06
N PHE A 265 -14.46 -6.97 -32.57
CA PHE A 265 -15.40 -7.97 -32.05
C PHE A 265 -14.80 -9.39 -32.13
N LEU A 266 -14.25 -9.77 -33.28
CA LEU A 266 -13.61 -11.07 -33.47
C LEU A 266 -12.44 -11.26 -32.51
N TYR A 267 -11.62 -10.22 -32.28
CA TYR A 267 -10.53 -10.26 -31.31
C TYR A 267 -11.05 -10.54 -29.89
N PHE A 268 -12.04 -9.79 -29.42
CA PHE A 268 -12.61 -10.02 -28.09
C PHE A 268 -13.34 -11.35 -27.97
N LEU A 269 -13.98 -11.81 -29.02
CA LEU A 269 -14.56 -13.16 -29.08
C LEU A 269 -13.47 -14.23 -28.95
N THR A 270 -12.33 -14.04 -29.60
CA THR A 270 -11.18 -14.94 -29.47
C THR A 270 -10.66 -14.96 -28.04
N ILE A 271 -10.52 -13.80 -27.38
CA ILE A 271 -10.14 -13.71 -25.96
C ILE A 271 -11.12 -14.49 -25.09
N PHE A 272 -12.43 -14.30 -25.32
CA PHE A 272 -13.49 -15.01 -24.59
C PHE A 272 -13.35 -16.53 -24.75
N ILE A 273 -13.24 -17.02 -25.98
CA ILE A 273 -13.17 -18.46 -26.27
C ILE A 273 -11.90 -19.07 -25.66
N VAL A 274 -10.73 -18.48 -25.94
CA VAL A 274 -9.44 -19.03 -25.47
C VAL A 274 -9.38 -19.06 -23.96
N SER A 275 -9.78 -17.97 -23.30
CA SER A 275 -9.80 -17.92 -21.83
C SER A 275 -10.81 -18.89 -21.22
N SER A 276 -11.99 -19.03 -21.83
CA SER A 276 -13.01 -20.00 -21.39
C SER A 276 -12.51 -21.43 -21.44
N VAL A 277 -11.84 -21.79 -22.54
CA VAL A 277 -11.26 -23.14 -22.73
C VAL A 277 -10.12 -23.40 -21.75
N GLN A 278 -9.18 -22.46 -21.62
CA GLN A 278 -8.03 -22.62 -20.71
C GLN A 278 -8.43 -22.74 -19.24
N ASN A 279 -9.42 -21.97 -18.82
CA ASN A 279 -9.91 -21.99 -17.44
C ASN A 279 -11.10 -22.93 -17.20
N LYS A 280 -11.58 -23.62 -18.25
CA LYS A 280 -12.79 -24.48 -18.20
C LYS A 280 -14.01 -23.78 -17.59
N ASN A 281 -14.15 -22.47 -17.83
CA ASN A 281 -15.17 -21.63 -17.21
C ASN A 281 -15.53 -20.42 -18.08
N LEU A 282 -16.79 -20.35 -18.52
CA LEU A 282 -17.31 -19.28 -19.38
C LEU A 282 -17.30 -17.91 -18.68
N LEU A 283 -17.56 -17.88 -17.36
CA LEU A 283 -17.54 -16.63 -16.59
C LEU A 283 -16.12 -16.03 -16.57
N ILE A 284 -15.08 -16.87 -16.41
CA ILE A 284 -13.68 -16.40 -16.47
C ILE A 284 -13.38 -15.86 -17.87
N GLY A 285 -13.88 -16.51 -18.93
CA GLY A 285 -13.77 -15.99 -20.30
C GLY A 285 -14.35 -14.59 -20.45
N LEU A 286 -15.56 -14.35 -19.96
CA LEU A 286 -16.21 -13.05 -19.99
C LEU A 286 -15.44 -12.00 -19.17
N LEU A 287 -15.02 -12.34 -17.96
CA LEU A 287 -14.22 -11.46 -17.12
C LEU A 287 -12.84 -11.16 -17.74
N SER A 288 -12.27 -12.08 -18.54
CA SER A 288 -11.01 -11.85 -19.25
C SER A 288 -11.15 -10.81 -20.36
N VAL A 289 -12.30 -10.74 -21.03
CA VAL A 289 -12.59 -9.66 -21.98
C VAL A 289 -12.56 -8.31 -21.26
N VAL A 290 -13.20 -8.22 -20.09
CA VAL A 290 -13.16 -6.99 -19.26
C VAL A 290 -11.73 -6.66 -18.80
N ALA A 291 -10.96 -7.66 -18.40
CA ALA A 291 -9.57 -7.48 -17.97
C ALA A 291 -8.70 -6.95 -19.11
N VAL A 292 -8.79 -7.52 -20.32
CA VAL A 292 -8.05 -7.08 -21.51
C VAL A 292 -8.45 -5.67 -21.92
N TRP A 293 -9.74 -5.34 -21.89
CA TRP A 293 -10.22 -3.99 -22.11
C TRP A 293 -9.55 -2.99 -21.14
N LYS A 294 -9.65 -3.25 -19.83
CA LYS A 294 -9.04 -2.39 -18.80
C LYS A 294 -7.53 -2.28 -18.98
N GLN A 295 -6.86 -3.37 -19.34
CA GLN A 295 -5.42 -3.38 -19.59
C GLN A 295 -5.03 -2.48 -20.75
N PHE A 296 -5.67 -2.60 -21.91
CA PHE A 296 -5.31 -1.83 -23.08
C PHE A 296 -5.65 -0.35 -22.93
N PHE A 297 -6.83 -0.04 -22.40
CA PHE A 297 -7.22 1.34 -22.15
C PHE A 297 -6.36 2.00 -21.07
N GLY A 298 -6.18 1.33 -19.92
CA GLY A 298 -5.37 1.87 -18.83
C GLY A 298 -3.92 2.12 -19.27
N TYR A 299 -3.30 1.13 -19.90
CA TYR A 299 -1.94 1.27 -20.42
C TYR A 299 -1.85 2.30 -21.56
N GLY A 300 -2.75 2.23 -22.54
CA GLY A 300 -2.72 3.09 -23.74
C GLY A 300 -2.86 4.57 -23.38
N PHE A 301 -3.83 4.93 -22.54
CA PHE A 301 -3.98 6.32 -22.07
C PHE A 301 -2.83 6.77 -21.18
N GLY A 302 -2.35 5.88 -20.28
CA GLY A 302 -1.17 6.16 -19.47
C GLY A 302 0.07 6.45 -20.32
N PHE A 303 0.28 5.62 -21.35
CA PHE A 303 1.39 5.78 -22.29
C PHE A 303 1.30 7.10 -23.08
N MET A 304 0.12 7.40 -23.68
CA MET A 304 -0.08 8.65 -24.43
C MET A 304 0.16 9.89 -23.56
N THR A 305 -0.41 9.89 -22.36
CA THR A 305 -0.25 11.00 -21.41
C THR A 305 1.21 11.22 -21.05
N SER A 306 1.93 10.11 -20.75
CA SER A 306 3.34 10.18 -20.39
C SER A 306 4.20 10.59 -21.58
N TYR A 307 3.96 10.02 -22.75
CA TYR A 307 4.69 10.36 -23.96
C TYR A 307 4.55 11.85 -24.29
N PHE A 308 3.32 12.38 -24.22
CA PHE A 308 3.06 13.80 -24.46
C PHE A 308 3.79 14.70 -23.45
N LYS A 309 3.69 14.41 -22.17
CA LYS A 309 4.36 15.23 -21.14
C LYS A 309 5.88 15.18 -21.22
N ILE A 310 6.46 14.00 -21.46
CA ILE A 310 7.92 13.81 -21.45
C ILE A 310 8.56 14.25 -22.76
N HIS A 311 8.00 13.84 -23.92
CA HIS A 311 8.63 14.10 -25.23
C HIS A 311 8.17 15.41 -25.87
N PHE A 312 6.91 15.79 -25.71
CA PHE A 312 6.37 17.00 -26.32
C PHE A 312 6.51 18.22 -25.40
N LEU A 313 6.06 18.12 -24.13
CA LEU A 313 6.19 19.20 -23.15
C LEU A 313 7.57 19.23 -22.46
N ARG A 314 8.43 18.25 -22.69
CA ARG A 314 9.78 18.13 -22.13
C ARG A 314 9.84 18.26 -20.60
N GLN A 315 8.79 17.82 -19.91
CA GLN A 315 8.73 17.83 -18.46
C GLN A 315 9.65 16.77 -17.88
N GLN A 316 10.29 17.08 -16.75
CA GLN A 316 11.05 16.07 -16.01
C GLN A 316 10.10 14.99 -15.46
N PRO A 317 10.44 13.69 -15.56
CA PRO A 317 9.56 12.58 -15.15
C PRO A 317 9.07 12.69 -13.71
N GLN A 318 9.92 13.10 -12.77
CA GLN A 318 9.61 13.24 -11.35
C GLN A 318 8.60 14.37 -11.08
N ILE A 319 8.60 15.41 -11.93
CA ILE A 319 7.64 16.54 -11.84
C ILE A 319 6.32 16.16 -12.52
N ALA A 320 6.41 15.48 -13.68
CA ALA A 320 5.24 15.11 -14.47
C ALA A 320 4.39 14.02 -13.81
N PHE A 321 5.03 13.10 -13.07
CA PHE A 321 4.43 11.91 -12.46
C PHE A 321 5.07 11.59 -11.09
N PRO A 322 4.92 12.47 -10.09
CA PRO A 322 5.54 12.27 -8.77
C PRO A 322 5.06 10.97 -8.10
N GLU A 323 3.85 10.48 -8.44
CA GLU A 323 3.29 9.24 -7.93
C GLU A 323 4.01 7.96 -8.41
N LEU A 324 4.95 8.08 -9.34
CA LEU A 324 5.79 6.97 -9.80
C LEU A 324 7.19 6.95 -9.16
N PHE A 325 7.51 7.92 -8.30
CA PHE A 325 8.84 8.02 -7.71
C PHE A 325 8.76 8.03 -6.19
N PHE A 326 9.54 7.17 -5.58
CA PHE A 326 9.76 7.21 -4.14
C PHE A 326 10.89 8.18 -3.79
N LYS A 327 10.81 8.80 -2.62
CA LYS A 327 11.91 9.62 -2.10
C LYS A 327 13.08 8.70 -1.79
N VAL A 328 14.24 8.95 -2.37
CA VAL A 328 15.46 8.24 -2.01
C VAL A 328 15.94 8.80 -0.67
N ASN A 329 15.81 8.04 0.39
CA ASN A 329 16.49 8.35 1.64
C ASN A 329 17.97 8.00 1.47
N THR A 330 18.79 8.97 1.10
CA THR A 330 20.24 8.82 0.91
C THR A 330 21.01 8.64 2.23
N THR A 331 20.36 8.62 3.35
CA THR A 331 20.95 8.40 4.66
C THR A 331 20.79 6.94 5.08
N ILE A 332 21.74 6.11 4.68
CA ILE A 332 22.11 4.90 5.43
C ILE A 332 22.72 5.40 6.75
N ASN A 333 21.90 5.83 7.68
CA ASN A 333 22.33 6.29 8.99
C ASN A 333 21.80 5.36 10.07
N ASN A 334 22.73 4.67 10.72
CA ASN A 334 22.81 4.21 12.13
C ASN A 334 21.54 3.75 12.92
N PHE A 335 20.39 3.48 12.28
CA PHE A 335 19.24 2.84 12.94
C PHE A 335 19.19 1.32 12.71
N ASP A 336 20.30 0.75 12.33
CA ASP A 336 20.47 -0.59 11.77
C ASP A 336 20.78 -1.65 12.83
N LYS A 337 20.01 -1.72 13.90
CA LYS A 337 19.97 -2.97 14.66
C LYS A 337 18.87 -3.85 14.10
N PRO A 338 19.19 -5.10 13.65
CA PRO A 338 18.16 -6.05 13.33
C PRO A 338 17.27 -6.18 14.56
N LYS A 339 15.96 -6.10 14.38
CA LYS A 339 15.06 -6.69 15.36
C LYS A 339 15.19 -8.19 15.17
N VAL A 340 16.27 -8.75 15.75
CA VAL A 340 16.48 -10.19 15.78
C VAL A 340 15.31 -10.75 16.56
N VAL A 341 14.59 -11.68 15.96
CA VAL A 341 13.72 -12.57 16.73
C VAL A 341 14.67 -13.48 17.49
N LEU A 342 15.05 -13.05 18.69
CA LEU A 342 16.01 -13.75 19.55
C LEU A 342 15.47 -15.11 19.98
N ASP A 343 16.35 -16.10 20.06
CA ASP A 343 16.11 -17.38 20.72
C ASP A 343 15.48 -17.17 22.10
N LYS A 344 14.60 -18.08 22.50
CA LYS A 344 13.79 -17.97 23.75
C LYS A 344 14.65 -17.76 25.01
N GLU A 345 15.90 -18.23 25.04
CA GLU A 345 16.78 -18.07 26.20
C GLU A 345 17.37 -16.65 26.33
N GLU A 346 17.71 -15.98 25.24
CA GLU A 346 18.13 -14.56 25.27
C GLU A 346 16.95 -13.62 25.53
N LYS A 347 15.73 -13.98 25.05
CA LYS A 347 14.51 -13.21 25.32
C LYS A 347 14.14 -13.21 26.82
N VAL A 348 14.39 -14.30 27.54
CA VAL A 348 14.12 -14.38 29.00
C VAL A 348 15.10 -13.52 29.78
N ASN A 349 16.35 -13.42 29.35
CA ASN A 349 17.36 -12.61 30.02
C ASN A 349 17.31 -11.12 29.64
N SER A 350 16.99 -10.80 28.36
CA SER A 350 16.77 -9.41 27.93
C SER A 350 15.42 -8.89 28.44
N ILE A 351 14.36 -9.70 28.49
CA ILE A 351 13.07 -9.32 29.09
C ILE A 351 13.21 -9.10 30.59
N LYS A 352 14.08 -9.84 31.31
CA LYS A 352 14.37 -9.56 32.72
C LYS A 352 15.19 -8.28 32.92
N ALA A 353 16.13 -7.97 32.04
CA ALA A 353 16.88 -6.71 32.09
C ALA A 353 16.07 -5.50 31.64
N GLU A 354 15.28 -5.63 30.57
CA GLU A 354 14.37 -4.56 30.11
C GLU A 354 13.11 -4.42 30.98
N LYS A 355 12.61 -5.50 31.60
CA LYS A 355 11.51 -5.40 32.58
C LYS A 355 11.88 -4.60 33.82
N VAL A 356 13.14 -4.59 34.21
CA VAL A 356 13.61 -3.77 35.34
C VAL A 356 13.73 -2.27 34.97
N ILE A 357 13.82 -1.94 33.65
CA ILE A 357 13.97 -0.55 33.17
C ILE A 357 12.68 -0.01 32.51
N ALA A 358 11.78 -0.88 32.00
CA ALA A 358 10.62 -0.50 31.19
C ALA A 358 9.25 -0.62 31.91
N GLU A 359 9.21 -0.97 33.19
CA GLU A 359 7.94 -1.12 33.92
C GLU A 359 7.25 0.21 34.27
N ASP A 360 7.78 1.39 33.81
CA ASP A 360 7.22 2.66 34.32
C ASP A 360 7.04 3.81 33.30
N ARG A 361 6.96 3.60 31.97
CA ARG A 361 6.64 4.71 31.06
C ARG A 361 5.69 4.33 29.94
N MET A 362 4.39 4.41 30.22
CA MET A 362 3.39 4.56 29.15
C MET A 362 3.60 5.89 28.41
N PRO A 363 3.43 5.93 27.07
CA PRO A 363 3.61 7.16 26.29
C PRO A 363 2.68 8.26 26.78
N LYS A 364 3.16 9.50 26.82
CA LYS A 364 2.32 10.66 27.16
C LYS A 364 1.32 10.91 26.03
N ILE A 365 0.06 11.09 26.36
CA ILE A 365 -0.99 11.42 25.40
C ILE A 365 -1.08 12.93 25.24
N ILE A 366 -0.94 13.43 24.01
CA ILE A 366 -1.12 14.84 23.66
C ILE A 366 -2.47 14.99 22.96
N GLY A 367 -3.38 15.72 23.55
CA GLY A 367 -4.68 16.03 22.96
C GLY A 367 -4.55 17.05 21.82
N LEU A 368 -5.22 16.82 20.70
CA LEU A 368 -5.31 17.75 19.58
C LEU A 368 -6.79 18.09 19.34
N THR A 369 -7.16 19.34 19.53
CA THR A 369 -8.55 19.80 19.39
C THR A 369 -8.66 21.13 18.65
N GLY A 370 -9.86 21.64 18.46
CA GLY A 370 -10.17 22.91 17.80
C GLY A 370 -11.59 22.92 17.25
N GLY A 371 -12.13 24.08 16.96
CA GLY A 371 -13.49 24.21 16.43
C GLY A 371 -13.68 23.59 15.05
N ILE A 372 -14.93 23.40 14.64
CA ILE A 372 -15.26 22.99 13.28
C ILE A 372 -14.61 23.96 12.27
N GLY A 373 -14.01 23.43 11.22
CA GLY A 373 -13.33 24.23 10.18
C GLY A 373 -11.93 24.76 10.56
N SER A 374 -11.43 24.55 11.78
CA SER A 374 -10.09 25.01 12.18
C SER A 374 -8.92 24.29 11.50
N GLY A 375 -9.16 23.16 10.81
CA GLY A 375 -8.14 22.41 10.10
C GLY A 375 -7.40 21.35 10.94
N LYS A 376 -8.00 20.87 12.04
CA LYS A 376 -7.44 19.82 12.89
C LYS A 376 -6.91 18.61 12.13
N THR A 377 -7.68 18.10 11.18
CA THR A 377 -7.32 16.91 10.39
C THR A 377 -6.08 17.15 9.52
N SER A 378 -5.92 18.34 8.95
CA SER A 378 -4.72 18.71 8.20
C SER A 378 -3.49 18.76 9.12
N VAL A 379 -3.65 19.32 10.32
CA VAL A 379 -2.61 19.35 11.34
C VAL A 379 -2.29 17.93 11.84
N ALA A 380 -3.30 17.11 12.11
CA ALA A 380 -3.14 15.71 12.50
C ALA A 380 -2.35 14.91 11.45
N ASN A 381 -2.71 15.04 10.17
CA ASN A 381 -1.99 14.40 9.06
C ASN A 381 -0.55 14.91 8.94
N TYR A 382 -0.31 16.20 9.18
CA TYR A 382 1.05 16.73 9.16
C TYR A 382 1.89 16.20 10.33
N ILE A 383 1.34 16.13 11.54
CA ILE A 383 2.01 15.52 12.69
C ILE A 383 2.31 14.04 12.40
N GLN A 384 1.36 13.32 11.81
CA GLN A 384 1.55 11.92 11.43
C GLN A 384 2.65 11.76 10.37
N SER A 385 2.77 12.70 9.43
CA SER A 385 3.85 12.70 8.43
C SER A 385 5.24 12.92 9.02
N LYS A 386 5.33 13.41 10.26
CA LYS A 386 6.57 13.55 11.04
C LYS A 386 6.91 12.29 11.87
N GLY A 387 6.19 11.19 11.64
CA GLY A 387 6.43 9.91 12.32
C GLY A 387 5.84 9.80 13.73
N ILE A 388 4.95 10.72 14.11
CA ILE A 388 4.26 10.69 15.42
C ILE A 388 2.91 10.04 15.24
N PRO A 389 2.59 8.94 15.97
CA PRO A 389 1.28 8.31 15.86
C PRO A 389 0.15 9.23 16.29
N VAL A 390 -0.88 9.32 15.45
CA VAL A 390 -2.07 10.13 15.70
C VAL A 390 -3.31 9.24 15.68
N TYR A 391 -4.06 9.23 16.78
CA TYR A 391 -5.37 8.59 16.90
C TYR A 391 -6.45 9.60 16.52
N ILE A 392 -7.11 9.42 15.39
CA ILE A 392 -8.20 10.28 14.92
C ILE A 392 -9.52 9.70 15.42
N SER A 393 -10.05 10.26 16.52
CA SER A 393 -11.18 9.67 17.26
C SER A 393 -12.43 9.47 16.40
N ASP A 394 -12.78 10.42 15.54
CA ASP A 394 -13.97 10.32 14.68
C ASP A 394 -13.84 9.21 13.63
N LEU A 395 -12.63 8.98 13.11
CA LEU A 395 -12.35 7.93 12.15
C LEU A 395 -12.39 6.54 12.81
N GLU A 396 -11.77 6.44 13.97
CA GLU A 396 -11.71 5.17 14.70
C GLU A 396 -13.07 4.79 15.30
N ALA A 397 -13.88 5.75 15.75
CA ALA A 397 -15.27 5.50 16.16
C ALA A 397 -16.11 4.89 15.01
N LYS A 398 -15.91 5.37 13.77
CA LYS A 398 -16.57 4.77 12.60
C LYS A 398 -16.15 3.32 12.36
N LYS A 399 -14.88 3.00 12.53
CA LYS A 399 -14.36 1.62 12.39
C LYS A 399 -14.89 0.71 13.50
N VAL A 400 -14.92 1.21 14.73
CA VAL A 400 -15.42 0.48 15.91
C VAL A 400 -16.90 0.12 15.73
N MET A 401 -17.70 1.00 15.15
CA MET A 401 -19.12 0.72 14.85
C MET A 401 -19.31 -0.32 13.72
N GLU A 402 -18.27 -0.71 12.99
CA GLU A 402 -18.28 -1.78 11.99
C GLU A 402 -17.85 -3.14 12.57
N LEU A 403 -17.44 -3.20 13.83
CA LEU A 403 -17.06 -4.45 14.47
C LEU A 403 -18.31 -5.32 14.71
N PRO A 404 -18.23 -6.63 14.41
CA PRO A 404 -19.40 -7.53 14.54
C PRO A 404 -20.04 -7.50 15.93
N GLU A 405 -19.24 -7.44 16.99
CA GLU A 405 -19.72 -7.37 18.38
C GLU A 405 -20.49 -6.06 18.66
N VAL A 406 -20.02 -4.93 18.13
CA VAL A 406 -20.69 -3.63 18.29
C VAL A 406 -21.97 -3.55 17.47
N ILE A 407 -21.94 -4.08 16.24
CA ILE A 407 -23.14 -4.19 15.38
C ILE A 407 -24.22 -5.02 16.09
N THR A 408 -23.85 -6.18 16.64
CA THR A 408 -24.80 -7.05 17.36
C THR A 408 -25.40 -6.35 18.59
N GLU A 409 -24.61 -5.60 19.34
CA GLU A 409 -25.10 -4.86 20.50
C GLU A 409 -26.01 -3.68 20.10
N ILE A 410 -25.67 -2.96 19.02
CA ILE A 410 -26.55 -1.92 18.47
C ILE A 410 -27.84 -2.52 17.92
N GLU A 411 -27.79 -3.62 17.17
CA GLU A 411 -28.94 -4.33 16.63
C GLU A 411 -29.90 -4.78 17.74
N SER A 412 -29.38 -5.35 18.82
CA SER A 412 -30.20 -5.82 19.94
C SER A 412 -30.94 -4.70 20.66
N ASN A 413 -30.43 -3.46 20.64
CA ASN A 413 -31.02 -2.31 21.30
C ASN A 413 -31.88 -1.42 20.39
N PHE A 414 -31.63 -1.43 19.07
CA PHE A 414 -32.30 -0.55 18.10
C PHE A 414 -33.17 -1.32 17.08
N GLY A 415 -33.06 -2.66 17.05
CA GLY A 415 -33.83 -3.57 16.18
C GLY A 415 -33.17 -3.80 14.81
N GLU A 416 -33.60 -4.88 14.15
CA GLU A 416 -33.04 -5.32 12.84
C GLU A 416 -33.17 -4.29 11.71
N SER A 417 -34.07 -3.32 11.85
CA SER A 417 -34.33 -2.33 10.79
C SER A 417 -33.15 -1.40 10.49
N ILE A 418 -32.12 -1.38 11.35
CA ILE A 418 -30.89 -0.57 11.20
C ILE A 418 -29.73 -1.35 10.58
N ILE A 419 -29.96 -2.60 10.21
CA ILE A 419 -28.96 -3.45 9.57
C ILE A 419 -29.31 -3.61 8.09
N THR A 420 -28.32 -3.48 7.22
CA THR A 420 -28.46 -3.69 5.77
C THR A 420 -28.47 -5.18 5.43
N GLU A 421 -28.88 -5.54 4.21
CA GLU A 421 -28.83 -6.92 3.71
C GLU A 421 -27.44 -7.55 3.77
N ASN A 422 -26.38 -6.73 3.75
CA ASN A 422 -24.99 -7.17 3.85
C ASN A 422 -24.48 -7.28 5.31
N ARG A 423 -25.38 -7.24 6.31
CA ARG A 423 -25.06 -7.24 7.74
C ARG A 423 -24.14 -6.10 8.18
N THR A 424 -24.23 -4.95 7.54
CA THR A 424 -23.57 -3.72 7.96
C THR A 424 -24.59 -2.73 8.54
N LEU A 425 -24.12 -1.78 9.34
CA LEU A 425 -24.96 -0.77 9.98
C LEU A 425 -25.47 0.25 8.96
N ASP A 426 -26.78 0.45 8.87
CA ASP A 426 -27.39 1.57 8.14
C ASP A 426 -27.27 2.85 8.98
N ARG A 427 -26.18 3.58 8.71
CA ARG A 427 -25.83 4.78 9.49
C ARG A 427 -26.81 5.92 9.32
N GLU A 428 -27.41 6.06 8.14
CA GLU A 428 -28.39 7.14 7.88
C GLU A 428 -29.67 6.88 8.70
N LYS A 429 -30.11 5.63 8.71
CA LYS A 429 -31.28 5.23 9.45
C LYS A 429 -31.05 5.30 10.98
N LEU A 430 -29.92 4.82 11.46
CA LEU A 430 -29.54 4.96 12.86
C LEU A 430 -29.44 6.44 13.28
N ALA A 431 -28.81 7.28 12.46
CA ALA A 431 -28.71 8.72 12.70
C ALA A 431 -30.10 9.37 12.78
N SER A 432 -31.05 9.01 11.91
CA SER A 432 -32.42 9.52 11.93
C SER A 432 -33.17 9.14 13.21
N ILE A 433 -32.90 7.94 13.75
CA ILE A 433 -33.52 7.44 15.00
C ILE A 433 -32.99 8.20 16.22
N VAL A 434 -31.68 8.48 16.29
CA VAL A 434 -31.04 9.07 17.46
C VAL A 434 -31.05 10.60 17.43
N PHE A 435 -31.20 11.22 16.24
CA PHE A 435 -31.12 12.69 16.09
C PHE A 435 -32.24 13.43 16.84
N ASN A 436 -33.43 12.84 16.90
CA ASN A 436 -34.62 13.45 17.54
C ASN A 436 -34.96 12.84 18.92
N ASP A 437 -34.14 11.92 19.44
CA ASP A 437 -34.39 11.20 20.68
C ASP A 437 -33.12 11.17 21.54
N GLN A 438 -33.09 12.03 22.57
CA GLN A 438 -31.94 12.16 23.47
C GLN A 438 -31.63 10.88 24.25
N ASP A 439 -32.64 10.07 24.60
CA ASP A 439 -32.45 8.83 25.36
C ASP A 439 -31.86 7.73 24.46
N LYS A 440 -32.30 7.67 23.23
CA LYS A 440 -31.68 6.78 22.20
C LYS A 440 -30.25 7.21 21.90
N LEU A 441 -29.98 8.50 21.82
CA LEU A 441 -28.60 9.00 21.66
C LEU A 441 -27.70 8.60 22.84
N LYS A 442 -28.21 8.71 24.08
CA LYS A 442 -27.49 8.26 25.28
C LYS A 442 -27.24 6.75 25.24
N LEU A 443 -28.24 5.97 24.84
CA LEU A 443 -28.12 4.51 24.67
C LEU A 443 -27.06 4.15 23.65
N LEU A 444 -27.07 4.76 22.46
CA LEU A 444 -26.04 4.54 21.45
C LEU A 444 -24.65 4.89 22.00
N ASN A 445 -24.53 6.02 22.67
CA ASN A 445 -23.26 6.46 23.26
C ASN A 445 -22.76 5.51 24.36
N SER A 446 -23.67 4.88 25.13
CA SER A 446 -23.29 3.90 26.16
C SER A 446 -22.72 2.61 25.59
N ILE A 447 -23.04 2.27 24.34
CA ILE A 447 -22.48 1.14 23.59
C ILE A 447 -21.16 1.56 22.91
N VAL A 448 -21.17 2.67 22.19
CA VAL A 448 -20.04 3.06 21.33
C VAL A 448 -18.85 3.60 22.15
N HIS A 449 -19.08 4.38 23.21
CA HIS A 449 -17.98 4.99 23.96
C HIS A 449 -17.04 3.99 24.64
N PRO A 450 -17.52 2.92 25.31
CA PRO A 450 -16.64 1.89 25.87
C PRO A 450 -15.85 1.17 24.78
N ALA A 451 -16.47 0.86 23.65
CA ALA A 451 -15.81 0.19 22.54
C ALA A 451 -14.69 1.05 21.92
N VAL A 452 -14.94 2.36 21.75
CA VAL A 452 -13.92 3.34 21.29
C VAL A 452 -12.81 3.50 22.32
N LYS A 453 -13.14 3.51 23.61
CA LYS A 453 -12.14 3.58 24.70
C LYS A 453 -11.23 2.36 24.66
N ASN A 454 -11.79 1.15 24.59
CA ASN A 454 -11.01 -0.09 24.49
C ASN A 454 -10.14 -0.12 23.22
N ASN A 455 -10.66 0.39 22.10
CA ASN A 455 -9.88 0.52 20.86
C ASN A 455 -8.70 1.48 21.06
N PHE A 456 -8.93 2.63 21.70
CA PHE A 456 -7.87 3.59 22.00
C PHE A 456 -6.81 3.02 22.95
N GLU A 457 -7.20 2.33 24.01
CA GLU A 457 -6.26 1.70 24.96
C GLU A 457 -5.39 0.65 24.27
N ARG A 458 -5.97 -0.21 23.43
CA ARG A 458 -5.22 -1.17 22.60
C ARG A 458 -4.27 -0.46 21.62
N TRP A 459 -4.72 0.65 21.04
CA TRP A 459 -3.90 1.47 20.16
C TRP A 459 -2.71 2.10 20.90
N VAL A 460 -2.89 2.60 22.12
CA VAL A 460 -1.83 3.13 23.00
C VAL A 460 -0.80 2.04 23.31
N VAL A 461 -1.26 0.86 23.73
CA VAL A 461 -0.37 -0.29 24.00
C VAL A 461 0.46 -0.66 22.77
N LYS A 462 -0.16 -0.62 21.59
CA LYS A 462 0.52 -0.88 20.31
C LYS A 462 1.62 0.15 20.01
N HIS A 463 1.50 1.37 20.52
CA HIS A 463 2.44 2.47 20.31
C HIS A 463 3.28 2.80 21.55
N LYS A 464 3.44 1.86 22.50
CA LYS A 464 4.16 2.07 23.78
C LYS A 464 5.63 2.49 23.63
N ASN A 465 6.23 2.27 22.46
CA ASN A 465 7.62 2.62 22.17
C ASN A 465 7.84 4.11 21.84
N TYR A 466 6.77 4.88 21.73
CA TYR A 466 6.84 6.32 21.48
C TYR A 466 6.88 7.09 22.81
N SER A 467 7.62 8.19 22.86
CA SER A 467 7.65 9.07 24.05
C SER A 467 6.31 9.75 24.28
N TYR A 468 5.59 10.05 23.21
CA TYR A 468 4.23 10.61 23.25
C TYR A 468 3.44 10.23 22.00
N LEU A 469 2.11 10.26 22.14
CA LEU A 469 1.14 9.97 21.10
C LEU A 469 0.16 11.16 21.01
N VAL A 470 -0.42 11.37 19.84
CA VAL A 470 -1.41 12.43 19.64
C VAL A 470 -2.81 11.82 19.51
N LYS A 471 -3.78 12.35 20.28
CA LYS A 471 -5.20 12.00 20.18
C LYS A 471 -5.97 13.20 19.64
N GLU A 472 -6.41 13.10 18.39
CA GLU A 472 -7.28 14.10 17.77
C GLU A 472 -8.74 13.81 18.12
N ALA A 473 -9.43 14.80 18.68
CA ALA A 473 -10.86 14.74 18.94
C ALA A 473 -11.50 16.13 18.85
N ALA A 474 -12.61 16.22 18.11
CA ALA A 474 -13.36 17.47 17.97
C ALA A 474 -14.02 17.92 19.30
N VAL A 475 -14.40 16.96 20.13
CA VAL A 475 -15.11 17.16 21.41
C VAL A 475 -14.25 16.77 22.62
N LEU A 476 -12.94 17.02 22.55
CA LEU A 476 -11.96 16.59 23.54
C LEU A 476 -12.27 17.13 24.95
N PHE A 477 -12.67 18.40 25.06
CA PHE A 477 -13.03 19.05 26.32
C PHE A 477 -14.43 18.67 26.76
N GLU A 478 -15.39 18.67 25.86
CA GLU A 478 -16.78 18.37 26.09
C GLU A 478 -17.01 16.93 26.60
N SER A 479 -16.21 15.97 26.06
CA SER A 479 -16.24 14.57 26.48
C SER A 479 -15.46 14.30 27.79
N GLY A 480 -14.69 15.25 28.28
CA GLY A 480 -13.80 15.07 29.43
C GLY A 480 -12.51 14.28 29.11
N SER A 481 -12.28 13.84 27.86
CA SER A 481 -11.12 13.02 27.45
C SER A 481 -9.79 13.77 27.57
N TYR A 482 -9.80 15.09 27.68
CA TYR A 482 -8.60 15.90 27.94
C TYR A 482 -7.91 15.57 29.26
N LYS A 483 -8.66 15.00 30.25
CA LYS A 483 -8.11 14.62 31.56
C LYS A 483 -7.05 13.51 31.46
N ASP A 484 -7.13 12.71 30.44
CA ASP A 484 -6.18 11.62 30.14
C ASP A 484 -4.98 12.10 29.31
N CYS A 485 -4.93 13.39 28.95
CA CYS A 485 -3.86 13.98 28.15
C CYS A 485 -2.84 14.69 29.06
N ALA A 486 -1.55 14.47 28.78
CA ALA A 486 -0.44 15.18 29.44
C ALA A 486 -0.39 16.66 29.06
N ALA A 487 -0.83 16.99 27.85
CA ALA A 487 -1.01 18.35 27.36
C ALA A 487 -2.06 18.38 26.24
N VAL A 488 -2.63 19.56 25.98
CA VAL A 488 -3.60 19.77 24.91
C VAL A 488 -3.13 20.88 23.96
N ILE A 489 -3.24 20.63 22.67
CA ILE A 489 -3.00 21.56 21.57
C ILE A 489 -4.36 21.98 21.02
N THR A 490 -4.67 23.27 21.00
CA THR A 490 -5.85 23.81 20.32
C THR A 490 -5.46 24.45 19.00
N ILE A 491 -6.16 24.04 17.92
CA ILE A 491 -6.02 24.64 16.60
C ILE A 491 -7.07 25.72 16.44
N CYS A 492 -6.62 26.95 16.18
CA CYS A 492 -7.43 28.12 15.97
C CYS A 492 -7.38 28.59 14.51
N ALA A 493 -8.43 29.21 14.04
CA ALA A 493 -8.48 29.93 12.76
C ALA A 493 -9.61 30.96 12.80
N PRO A 494 -9.50 32.08 12.07
CA PRO A 494 -10.53 33.10 12.02
C PRO A 494 -11.91 32.50 11.67
N ILE A 495 -12.95 33.00 12.31
CA ILE A 495 -14.30 32.41 12.21
C ILE A 495 -14.81 32.38 10.76
N GLU A 496 -14.51 33.41 9.97
CA GLU A 496 -14.91 33.47 8.56
C GLU A 496 -14.22 32.38 7.75
N THR A 497 -12.90 32.22 7.90
CA THR A 497 -12.11 31.15 7.27
C THR A 497 -12.63 29.76 7.65
N ARG A 498 -13.04 29.56 8.88
CA ARG A 498 -13.62 28.30 9.35
C ARG A 498 -14.96 28.02 8.67
N ILE A 499 -15.83 29.03 8.56
CA ILE A 499 -17.14 28.92 7.92
C ILE A 499 -16.96 28.59 6.43
N GLU A 500 -16.09 29.30 5.71
CA GLU A 500 -15.81 29.07 4.31
C GLU A 500 -15.28 27.65 4.05
N ARG A 501 -14.31 27.19 4.84
CA ARG A 501 -13.75 25.84 4.74
C ARG A 501 -14.83 24.77 4.91
N VAL A 502 -15.78 24.96 5.84
CA VAL A 502 -16.86 23.98 6.07
C VAL A 502 -17.90 24.02 4.95
N ILE A 503 -18.28 25.20 4.46
CA ILE A 503 -19.20 25.34 3.33
C ILE A 503 -18.65 24.62 2.08
N GLN A 504 -17.38 24.84 1.75
CA GLN A 504 -16.74 24.21 0.61
C GLN A 504 -16.64 22.69 0.75
N ARG A 505 -16.28 22.19 1.95
CA ARG A 505 -16.11 20.77 2.23
C ARG A 505 -17.44 20.01 2.24
N ASP A 506 -18.44 20.54 2.97
CA ASP A 506 -19.72 19.85 3.28
C ASP A 506 -20.83 20.23 2.31
N LYS A 507 -20.59 21.16 1.36
CA LYS A 507 -21.60 21.72 0.42
C LYS A 507 -22.88 22.15 1.16
N THR A 508 -22.73 22.86 2.27
CA THR A 508 -23.80 23.27 3.19
C THR A 508 -23.95 24.79 3.22
N THR A 509 -24.95 25.30 3.96
CA THR A 509 -25.19 26.74 4.08
C THR A 509 -24.49 27.34 5.30
N ARG A 510 -24.25 28.66 5.26
CA ARG A 510 -23.63 29.43 6.34
C ARG A 510 -24.39 29.27 7.68
N GLU A 511 -25.71 29.33 7.62
CA GLU A 511 -26.59 29.22 8.81
C GLU A 511 -26.40 27.88 9.53
N LYS A 512 -26.33 26.77 8.77
CA LYS A 512 -26.08 25.43 9.31
C LYS A 512 -24.69 25.30 9.94
N VAL A 513 -23.69 25.95 9.34
CA VAL A 513 -22.33 25.97 9.90
C VAL A 513 -22.30 26.77 11.19
N GLN A 514 -22.95 27.95 11.21
CA GLN A 514 -23.03 28.79 12.40
C GLN A 514 -23.73 28.07 13.58
N GLN A 515 -24.82 27.34 13.31
CA GLN A 515 -25.49 26.52 14.32
C GLN A 515 -24.55 25.46 14.92
N ARG A 516 -23.72 24.79 14.09
CA ARG A 516 -22.73 23.83 14.55
C ARG A 516 -21.63 24.47 15.39
N ILE A 517 -21.21 25.69 15.04
CA ILE A 517 -20.22 26.47 15.81
C ILE A 517 -20.79 26.84 17.18
N ASN A 518 -22.05 27.29 17.23
CA ASN A 518 -22.71 27.69 18.49
C ASN A 518 -22.92 26.55 19.46
N ASN A 519 -22.94 25.30 18.97
CA ASN A 519 -23.06 24.08 19.79
C ASN A 519 -21.71 23.57 20.33
N GLN A 520 -20.61 24.26 20.05
CA GLN A 520 -19.28 23.91 20.54
C GLN A 520 -18.81 24.92 21.60
N LEU A 521 -17.83 24.56 22.42
CA LEU A 521 -17.11 25.51 23.24
C LEU A 521 -16.59 26.68 22.42
N THR A 522 -16.54 27.87 22.99
CA THR A 522 -15.95 29.02 22.31
C THR A 522 -14.43 28.83 22.12
N GLU A 523 -13.83 29.58 21.22
CA GLU A 523 -12.38 29.48 20.97
C GLU A 523 -11.60 29.91 22.21
N GLU A 524 -12.05 30.99 22.89
CA GLU A 524 -11.45 31.47 24.12
C GLU A 524 -11.50 30.41 25.24
N GLN A 525 -12.62 29.70 25.37
CA GLN A 525 -12.77 28.63 26.36
C GLN A 525 -11.83 27.44 26.09
N ARG A 526 -11.57 27.10 24.80
CA ARG A 526 -10.63 26.06 24.44
C ARG A 526 -9.19 26.50 24.68
N ILE A 527 -8.85 27.74 24.29
CA ILE A 527 -7.51 28.31 24.50
C ILE A 527 -7.19 28.33 26.02
N ALA A 528 -8.12 28.78 26.86
CA ALA A 528 -7.92 28.84 28.31
C ALA A 528 -7.67 27.47 28.96
N LYS A 529 -8.08 26.36 28.31
CA LYS A 529 -7.91 24.99 28.79
C LYS A 529 -6.73 24.26 28.15
N SER A 530 -6.01 24.90 27.19
CA SER A 530 -4.95 24.27 26.43
C SER A 530 -3.57 24.77 26.83
N GLN A 531 -2.58 23.90 26.81
CA GLN A 531 -1.18 24.24 27.03
C GLN A 531 -0.53 24.86 25.80
N TYR A 532 -1.02 24.52 24.59
CA TYR A 532 -0.47 25.00 23.34
C TYR A 532 -1.59 25.46 22.40
N VAL A 533 -1.32 26.52 21.64
CA VAL A 533 -2.23 27.08 20.65
C VAL A 533 -1.48 27.20 19.32
N ILE A 534 -2.10 26.74 18.24
CA ILE A 534 -1.58 26.84 16.88
C ILE A 534 -2.59 27.58 16.03
N ASN A 535 -2.16 28.66 15.41
CA ASN A 535 -2.96 29.45 14.48
C ASN A 535 -2.85 28.87 13.06
N ASN A 536 -3.97 28.39 12.50
CA ASN A 536 -4.05 27.77 11.19
C ASN A 536 -4.83 28.65 10.21
N GLU A 537 -4.34 29.84 9.98
CA GLU A 537 -4.82 30.72 8.93
C GLU A 537 -4.11 30.40 7.61
N ASP A 538 -2.80 30.40 7.63
CA ASP A 538 -1.92 29.93 6.56
C ASP A 538 -1.25 28.59 6.94
N PHE A 539 -1.36 27.58 6.06
CA PHE A 539 -0.92 26.23 6.40
C PHE A 539 0.61 26.09 6.40
N GLU A 540 1.35 26.87 5.62
CA GLU A 540 2.82 26.83 5.64
C GLU A 540 3.37 27.41 6.95
N GLN A 541 2.78 28.50 7.43
CA GLN A 541 3.10 29.05 8.77
C GLN A 541 2.68 28.08 9.88
N THR A 542 1.57 27.37 9.70
CA THR A 542 1.11 26.35 10.64
C THR A 542 2.11 25.21 10.78
N LYS A 543 2.72 24.75 9.69
CA LYS A 543 3.75 23.71 9.71
C LYS A 543 4.96 24.12 10.56
N ILE A 544 5.40 25.38 10.42
CA ILE A 544 6.51 25.92 11.21
C ILE A 544 6.16 25.92 12.71
N GLN A 545 4.96 26.34 13.08
CA GLN A 545 4.49 26.32 14.47
C GLN A 545 4.47 24.87 15.02
N ILE A 546 3.99 23.91 14.21
CA ILE A 546 3.96 22.50 14.60
C ILE A 546 5.38 21.96 14.78
N ASP A 547 6.30 22.21 13.86
CA ASP A 547 7.67 21.73 13.94
C ASP A 547 8.39 22.27 15.19
N ASN A 548 8.20 23.54 15.51
CA ASN A 548 8.72 24.14 16.75
C ASN A 548 8.11 23.49 17.99
N LEU A 549 6.80 23.24 17.99
CA LEU A 549 6.11 22.59 19.11
C LEU A 549 6.61 21.15 19.28
N LEU A 550 6.70 20.36 18.22
CA LEU A 550 7.17 18.98 18.27
C LEU A 550 8.61 18.88 18.80
N ASN A 551 9.48 19.85 18.46
CA ASN A 551 10.82 19.94 19.01
C ASN A 551 10.82 20.26 20.52
N SER A 552 9.90 21.11 20.98
CA SER A 552 9.76 21.40 22.43
C SER A 552 9.20 20.20 23.21
N LEU A 553 8.27 19.42 22.61
CA LEU A 553 7.71 18.22 23.23
C LEU A 553 8.73 17.09 23.40
N LYS A 554 9.75 17.00 22.55
CA LYS A 554 10.86 16.05 22.71
C LYS A 554 11.68 16.30 23.98
N ASN A 555 11.70 17.53 24.49
CA ASN A 555 12.48 17.95 25.67
C ASN A 555 11.67 17.91 26.98
N ILE A 556 10.38 17.54 26.93
CA ILE A 556 9.54 17.34 28.12
C ILE A 556 9.83 15.92 28.64
N GLN A 557 10.83 15.81 29.52
CA GLN A 557 11.13 14.59 30.28
C GLN A 557 10.10 14.32 31.39
#